data_a49593f65f449601ef5fb21415b2056b
#
_entry.id   a49593f65f449601ef5fb21415b2056b
#
_cell.length_a   1.000
_cell.length_b   1.000
_cell.length_c   1.000
_cell.angle_alpha   90.00
_cell.angle_beta   90.00
_cell.angle_gamma   90.00
#
_symmetry.space_group_name_H-M   'P 1'
#
loop_
_entity.id
_entity.type
_entity.pdbx_description
1 polymer ?
#
loop_
_entity_poly.entity_id
_entity_poly.type
_entity_poly.pdbx_seq_one_letter_code
_entity_poly.pdbx_strand_id
1 'polypeptide(L)'
;LADMERLRERLGDTTHLFYEEMIGHLLTAHILDLYDIHAHSHAQAQVSEHTARILGQFLELLYQEEYVRHRDVPYYASRLCVTPHYLSELCKRASGKPATYWIDRFTLHKITRLLCQKDLTLSEIADRMNFSSVSYFSRYVKKQIGVWPTEYRNSL
;
A
#
# COMPACT_ATOMS: atom_id res chain seq x y z
N LEU A 1 1.69 -20.61 14.46
CA LEU A 1 0.80 -21.36 13.54
C LEU A 1 -0.65 -20.91 13.70
N ALA A 2 -1.20 -20.83 14.93
CA ALA A 2 -2.58 -20.38 15.19
C ALA A 2 -2.86 -18.94 14.73
N ASP A 3 -1.88 -18.04 14.82
CA ASP A 3 -2.02 -16.63 14.40
C ASP A 3 -2.06 -16.50 12.87
N MET A 4 -1.32 -17.35 12.15
CA MET A 4 -1.36 -17.40 10.67
C MET A 4 -2.69 -17.95 10.13
N GLU A 5 -3.32 -18.90 10.83
CA GLU A 5 -4.64 -19.40 10.46
C GLU A 5 -5.73 -18.36 10.73
N ARG A 6 -5.68 -17.68 11.88
CA ARG A 6 -6.57 -16.54 12.18
C ARG A 6 -6.40 -15.38 11.20
N LEU A 7 -5.15 -15.13 10.79
CA LEU A 7 -4.84 -14.13 9.75
C LEU A 7 -5.50 -14.52 8.42
N ARG A 8 -5.38 -15.78 8.04
CA ARG A 8 -5.93 -16.31 6.79
C ARG A 8 -7.46 -16.29 6.76
N GLU A 9 -8.12 -16.63 7.86
CA GLU A 9 -9.57 -16.51 8.01
C GLU A 9 -10.04 -15.06 7.90
N ARG A 10 -9.35 -14.14 8.59
CA ARG A 10 -9.69 -12.70 8.55
C ARG A 10 -9.37 -12.04 7.21
N LEU A 11 -8.36 -12.51 6.48
CA LEU A 11 -8.05 -12.08 5.11
C LEU A 11 -9.10 -12.53 4.09
N GLY A 12 -9.90 -13.55 4.41
CA GLY A 12 -11.02 -14.03 3.60
C GLY A 12 -12.32 -13.27 3.82
N ASP A 13 -12.46 -12.54 4.92
CA ASP A 13 -13.69 -11.78 5.24
C ASP A 13 -13.60 -10.33 4.78
N THR A 14 -13.88 -10.11 3.50
CA THR A 14 -13.92 -8.77 2.88
C THR A 14 -15.10 -7.92 3.31
N THR A 15 -16.01 -8.45 4.14
CA THR A 15 -17.22 -7.75 4.60
C THR A 15 -17.02 -6.99 5.91
N HIS A 16 -15.86 -7.18 6.55
CA HIS A 16 -15.56 -6.52 7.83
C HIS A 16 -15.42 -5.01 7.65
N LEU A 17 -16.15 -4.22 8.47
CA LEU A 17 -16.23 -2.76 8.36
C LEU A 17 -14.87 -2.04 8.42
N PHE A 18 -13.90 -2.63 9.10
CA PHE A 18 -12.51 -2.14 9.24
C PHE A 18 -11.49 -3.12 8.63
N TYR A 19 -11.91 -3.88 7.61
CA TYR A 19 -11.06 -4.91 6.98
C TYR A 19 -9.70 -4.38 6.56
N GLU A 20 -9.64 -3.19 6.09
CA GLU A 20 -8.47 -2.61 5.44
C GLU A 20 -7.52 -1.92 6.41
N GLU A 21 -8.05 -1.23 7.41
CA GLU A 21 -7.27 -0.78 8.56
C GLU A 21 -6.65 -1.98 9.28
N MET A 22 -7.42 -3.05 9.42
CA MET A 22 -6.95 -4.31 10.00
C MET A 22 -5.84 -4.94 9.17
N ILE A 23 -5.98 -5.01 7.83
CA ILE A 23 -4.94 -5.52 6.93
C ILE A 23 -3.67 -4.67 7.02
N GLY A 24 -3.80 -3.34 7.03
CA GLY A 24 -2.67 -2.43 7.18
C GLY A 24 -1.92 -2.66 8.50
N HIS A 25 -2.63 -2.78 9.61
CA HIS A 25 -2.04 -3.06 10.93
C HIS A 25 -1.43 -4.45 11.02
N LEU A 26 -2.08 -5.46 10.44
CA LEU A 26 -1.57 -6.84 10.41
C LEU A 26 -0.31 -6.96 9.54
N LEU A 27 -0.25 -6.28 8.40
CA LEU A 27 0.96 -6.22 7.58
C LEU A 27 2.10 -5.51 8.31
N THR A 28 1.81 -4.42 9.01
CA THR A 28 2.79 -3.70 9.82
C THR A 28 3.31 -4.58 10.96
N ALA A 29 2.42 -5.23 11.70
CA ALA A 29 2.79 -6.16 12.77
C ALA A 29 3.63 -7.33 12.22
N HIS A 30 3.23 -7.91 11.10
CA HIS A 30 3.95 -9.04 10.49
C HIS A 30 5.34 -8.65 9.96
N ILE A 31 5.47 -7.44 9.40
CA ILE A 31 6.78 -6.88 9.01
C ILE A 31 7.65 -6.71 10.25
N LEU A 32 7.11 -6.19 11.35
CA LEU A 32 7.84 -6.02 12.61
C LEU A 32 8.23 -7.37 13.24
N ASP A 33 7.33 -8.37 13.23
CA ASP A 33 7.61 -9.72 13.72
C ASP A 33 8.70 -10.43 12.90
N LEU A 34 8.67 -10.30 11.56
CA LEU A 34 9.72 -10.83 10.69
C LEU A 34 11.08 -10.15 10.98
N TYR A 35 11.05 -8.87 11.36
CA TYR A 35 12.25 -8.16 11.78
C TYR A 35 12.78 -8.64 13.13
N ASP A 36 11.91 -8.88 14.09
CA ASP A 36 12.29 -9.39 15.42
C ASP A 36 12.94 -10.77 15.32
N ILE A 37 12.35 -11.67 14.52
CA ILE A 37 12.92 -12.99 14.23
C ILE A 37 14.30 -12.90 13.54
N HIS A 38 14.51 -11.92 12.65
CA HIS A 38 15.80 -11.70 11.98
C HIS A 38 16.82 -11.00 12.88
N ALA A 39 16.40 -10.11 13.76
CA ALA A 39 17.26 -9.36 14.67
C ALA A 39 17.91 -10.26 15.74
N HIS A 40 17.28 -11.38 16.08
CA HIS A 40 17.83 -12.35 17.04
C HIS A 40 18.91 -13.28 16.46
N SER A 41 19.19 -13.23 15.17
CA SER A 41 20.33 -13.92 14.55
C SER A 41 21.56 -12.99 14.48
N HIS A 42 22.46 -13.18 15.41
CA HIS A 42 23.69 -12.45 15.69
C HIS A 42 24.48 -11.91 14.51
N ALA A 43 24.82 -10.70 14.40
CA ALA A 43 25.68 -9.92 13.50
C ALA A 43 24.96 -9.00 12.49
N GLN A 44 23.65 -9.10 12.31
CA GLN A 44 22.86 -8.27 11.41
C GLN A 44 22.00 -7.21 12.13
N ALA A 45 22.07 -7.11 13.45
CA ALA A 45 21.18 -6.30 14.27
C ALA A 45 21.14 -4.80 13.86
N GLN A 46 22.30 -4.18 13.58
CA GLN A 46 22.33 -2.75 13.20
C GLN A 46 21.77 -2.49 11.80
N VAL A 47 22.05 -3.38 10.83
CA VAL A 47 21.50 -3.29 9.47
C VAL A 47 20.01 -3.57 9.50
N SER A 48 19.56 -4.45 10.37
CA SER A 48 18.14 -4.77 10.60
C SER A 48 17.38 -3.57 11.16
N GLU A 49 17.87 -2.90 12.19
CA GLU A 49 17.23 -1.75 12.81
C GLU A 49 17.07 -0.56 11.84
N HIS A 50 18.12 -0.23 11.10
CA HIS A 50 18.08 0.82 10.10
C HIS A 50 17.06 0.51 8.99
N THR A 51 17.02 -0.71 8.53
CA THR A 51 16.10 -1.18 7.50
C THR A 51 14.65 -1.14 8.00
N ALA A 52 14.39 -1.61 9.24
CA ALA A 52 13.08 -1.55 9.87
C ALA A 52 12.57 -0.11 9.99
N ARG A 53 13.46 0.82 10.37
CA ARG A 53 13.14 2.24 10.46
C ARG A 53 12.73 2.83 9.11
N ILE A 54 13.48 2.54 8.03
CA ILE A 54 13.14 3.03 6.69
C ILE A 54 11.79 2.48 6.24
N LEU A 55 11.52 1.19 6.43
CA LEU A 55 10.24 0.59 6.06
C LEU A 55 9.09 1.14 6.91
N GLY A 56 9.30 1.35 8.21
CA GLY A 56 8.32 1.99 9.09
C GLY A 56 7.98 3.40 8.62
N GLN A 57 8.98 4.21 8.30
CA GLN A 57 8.79 5.55 7.77
C GLN A 57 8.12 5.56 6.37
N PHE A 58 8.44 4.57 5.52
CA PHE A 58 7.76 4.41 4.23
C PHE A 58 6.26 4.14 4.42
N LEU A 59 5.91 3.21 5.31
CA LEU A 59 4.51 2.91 5.64
C LEU A 59 3.81 4.12 6.24
N GLU A 60 4.47 4.88 7.11
CA GLU A 60 3.93 6.11 7.68
C GLU A 60 3.56 7.12 6.59
N LEU A 61 4.43 7.34 5.59
CA LEU A 61 4.12 8.21 4.44
C LEU A 61 2.91 7.70 3.65
N LEU A 62 2.74 6.38 3.52
CA LEU A 62 1.56 5.80 2.88
C LEU A 62 0.30 6.02 3.73
N TYR A 63 0.36 5.87 5.05
CA TYR A 63 -0.77 6.17 5.95
C TYR A 63 -1.13 7.66 5.99
N GLN A 64 -0.15 8.56 5.80
CA GLN A 64 -0.38 9.99 5.63
C GLN A 64 -0.96 10.36 4.26
N GLU A 65 -1.29 9.37 3.43
CA GLU A 65 -1.92 9.52 2.11
C GLU A 65 -1.06 10.30 1.10
N GLU A 66 0.25 10.32 1.27
CA GLU A 66 1.16 10.98 0.31
C GLU A 66 0.99 10.45 -1.12
N TYR A 67 0.53 9.20 -1.29
CA TYR A 67 0.22 8.59 -2.59
C TYR A 67 -0.90 9.30 -3.37
N VAL A 68 -1.70 10.12 -2.72
CA VAL A 68 -2.71 10.94 -3.41
C VAL A 68 -2.03 11.91 -4.38
N ARG A 69 -0.90 12.49 -3.98
CA ARG A 69 -0.13 13.46 -4.74
C ARG A 69 1.08 12.85 -5.44
N HIS A 70 1.72 11.87 -4.82
CA HIS A 70 2.99 11.30 -5.24
C HIS A 70 2.89 9.78 -5.33
N ARG A 71 2.87 9.25 -6.56
CA ARG A 71 2.72 7.81 -6.84
C ARG A 71 3.99 7.16 -7.40
N ASP A 72 5.10 7.87 -7.32
CA ASP A 72 6.39 7.41 -7.82
C ASP A 72 7.38 7.09 -6.69
N VAL A 73 8.19 6.06 -6.86
CA VAL A 73 9.17 5.63 -5.86
C VAL A 73 10.23 6.69 -5.55
N PRO A 74 10.72 7.49 -6.54
CA PRO A 74 11.70 8.54 -6.29
C PRO A 74 11.28 9.55 -5.23
N TYR A 75 10.01 9.92 -5.16
CA TYR A 75 9.50 10.81 -4.12
C TYR A 75 9.72 10.23 -2.72
N TYR A 76 9.26 9.01 -2.49
CA TYR A 76 9.41 8.34 -1.19
C TYR A 76 10.88 8.11 -0.82
N ALA A 77 11.67 7.67 -1.78
CA ALA A 77 13.10 7.46 -1.59
C ALA A 77 13.82 8.74 -1.18
N SER A 78 13.48 9.86 -1.82
CA SER A 78 14.02 11.19 -1.45
C SER A 78 13.63 11.59 -0.03
N ARG A 79 12.36 11.39 0.35
CA ARG A 79 11.87 11.68 1.71
C ARG A 79 12.59 10.84 2.79
N LEU A 80 13.00 9.63 2.44
CA LEU A 80 13.68 8.68 3.32
C LEU A 80 15.23 8.74 3.22
N CYS A 81 15.76 9.66 2.41
CA CYS A 81 17.20 9.82 2.17
C CYS A 81 17.89 8.52 1.68
N VAL A 82 17.19 7.79 0.81
CA VAL A 82 17.70 6.55 0.19
C VAL A 82 17.53 6.59 -1.33
N THR A 83 18.14 5.63 -2.05
CA THR A 83 17.91 5.49 -3.49
C THR A 83 16.60 4.77 -3.77
N PRO A 84 15.91 5.07 -4.91
CA PRO A 84 14.69 4.36 -5.32
C PRO A 84 14.89 2.84 -5.43
N HIS A 85 16.05 2.42 -5.93
CA HIS A 85 16.42 1.01 -6.04
C HIS A 85 16.51 0.36 -4.65
N TYR A 86 17.22 1.00 -3.72
CA TYR A 86 17.36 0.50 -2.36
C TYR A 86 16.01 0.37 -1.65
N LEU A 87 15.13 1.38 -1.72
CA LEU A 87 13.80 1.32 -1.15
C LEU A 87 12.99 0.14 -1.73
N SER A 88 13.02 -0.05 -3.06
CA SER A 88 12.31 -1.16 -3.71
C SER A 88 12.84 -2.52 -3.30
N GLU A 89 14.16 -2.67 -3.16
CA GLU A 89 14.78 -3.92 -2.69
C GLU A 89 14.46 -4.20 -1.21
N LEU A 90 14.42 -3.17 -0.36
CA LEU A 90 14.00 -3.34 1.04
C LEU A 90 12.55 -3.86 1.12
N CYS A 91 11.63 -3.22 0.39
CA CYS A 91 10.24 -3.66 0.32
C CYS A 91 10.13 -5.11 -0.18
N LYS A 92 10.89 -5.45 -1.24
CA LYS A 92 10.89 -6.78 -1.83
C LYS A 92 11.42 -7.86 -0.88
N ARG A 93 12.48 -7.56 -0.12
CA ARG A 93 12.99 -8.49 0.91
C ARG A 93 11.99 -8.70 2.04
N ALA A 94 11.34 -7.63 2.50
CA ALA A 94 10.40 -7.68 3.62
C ALA A 94 9.06 -8.33 3.25
N SER A 95 8.55 -8.09 2.03
CA SER A 95 7.16 -8.44 1.66
C SER A 95 7.03 -9.26 0.37
N GLY A 96 8.14 -9.55 -0.32
CA GLY A 96 8.13 -10.16 -1.64
C GLY A 96 7.67 -9.23 -2.78
N LYS A 97 7.34 -7.95 -2.49
CA LYS A 97 6.80 -6.98 -3.44
C LYS A 97 7.60 -5.68 -3.42
N PRO A 98 7.86 -5.05 -4.59
CA PRO A 98 8.59 -3.79 -4.66
C PRO A 98 7.76 -2.62 -4.09
N ALA A 99 8.42 -1.48 -3.82
CA ALA A 99 7.77 -0.29 -3.28
C ALA A 99 6.60 0.22 -4.14
N THR A 100 6.72 0.16 -5.47
CA THR A 100 5.64 0.50 -6.42
C THR A 100 4.36 -0.25 -6.15
N TYR A 101 4.46 -1.55 -5.85
CA TYR A 101 3.29 -2.38 -5.55
C TYR A 101 2.50 -1.82 -4.36
N TRP A 102 3.19 -1.40 -3.30
CA TRP A 102 2.56 -0.88 -2.10
C TRP A 102 1.93 0.50 -2.32
N ILE A 103 2.63 1.39 -3.04
CA ILE A 103 2.08 2.69 -3.43
C ILE A 103 0.80 2.51 -4.25
N ASP A 104 0.82 1.64 -5.26
CA ASP A 104 -0.34 1.33 -6.09
C ASP A 104 -1.48 0.71 -5.26
N ARG A 105 -1.17 -0.18 -4.34
CA ARG A 105 -2.16 -0.83 -3.48
C ARG A 105 -2.92 0.17 -2.61
N PHE A 106 -2.21 1.07 -1.92
CA PHE A 106 -2.82 2.12 -1.11
C PHE A 106 -3.63 3.10 -1.98
N THR A 107 -3.10 3.46 -3.15
CA THR A 107 -3.80 4.31 -4.12
C THR A 107 -5.11 3.69 -4.58
N LEU A 108 -5.07 2.43 -4.99
CA LEU A 108 -6.25 1.71 -5.48
C LEU A 108 -7.29 1.55 -4.39
N HIS A 109 -6.85 1.22 -3.19
CA HIS A 109 -7.74 1.10 -2.07
C HIS A 109 -8.57 2.37 -1.87
N LYS A 110 -7.93 3.53 -1.80
CA LYS A 110 -8.63 4.80 -1.69
C LYS A 110 -9.56 5.07 -2.90
N ILE A 111 -9.10 4.76 -4.11
CA ILE A 111 -9.92 4.90 -5.33
C ILE A 111 -11.16 4.03 -5.25
N THR A 112 -11.07 2.75 -4.87
CA THR A 112 -12.22 1.85 -4.78
C THR A 112 -13.24 2.32 -3.75
N ARG A 113 -12.78 2.81 -2.59
CA ARG A 113 -13.66 3.44 -1.58
C ARG A 113 -14.39 4.66 -2.15
N LEU A 114 -13.72 5.52 -2.91
CA LEU A 114 -14.36 6.68 -3.56
C LEU A 114 -15.33 6.25 -4.66
N LEU A 115 -15.03 5.17 -5.39
CA LEU A 115 -15.94 4.63 -6.41
C LEU A 115 -17.23 4.06 -5.81
N CYS A 116 -17.21 3.56 -4.56
CA CYS A 116 -18.42 3.12 -3.85
C CYS A 116 -19.36 4.29 -3.51
N GLN A 117 -18.87 5.52 -3.44
CA GLN A 117 -19.67 6.72 -3.19
C GLN A 117 -20.38 7.14 -4.49
N LYS A 118 -21.68 6.80 -4.59
CA LYS A 118 -22.48 7.00 -5.83
C LYS A 118 -22.74 8.46 -6.18
N ASP A 119 -22.63 9.36 -5.20
CA ASP A 119 -22.75 10.81 -5.32
C ASP A 119 -21.53 11.47 -5.99
N LEU A 120 -20.37 10.81 -6.01
CA LEU A 120 -19.16 11.34 -6.64
C LEU A 120 -19.09 10.98 -8.12
N THR A 121 -18.81 11.97 -8.95
CA THR A 121 -18.46 11.75 -10.35
C THR A 121 -17.02 11.22 -10.51
N LEU A 122 -16.72 10.59 -11.63
CA LEU A 122 -15.34 10.16 -11.92
C LEU A 122 -14.37 11.34 -12.03
N SER A 123 -14.86 12.51 -12.44
CA SER A 123 -14.05 13.73 -12.47
C SER A 123 -13.65 14.16 -11.07
N GLU A 124 -14.60 14.23 -10.15
CA GLU A 124 -14.34 14.59 -8.76
C GLU A 124 -13.39 13.60 -8.07
N ILE A 125 -13.52 12.30 -8.39
CA ILE A 125 -12.59 11.29 -7.85
C ILE A 125 -11.19 11.49 -8.43
N ALA A 126 -11.08 11.73 -9.74
CA ALA A 126 -9.79 11.99 -10.38
C ALA A 126 -9.11 13.24 -9.78
N ASP A 127 -9.88 14.31 -9.55
CA ASP A 127 -9.40 15.54 -8.93
C ASP A 127 -8.96 15.32 -7.47
N ARG A 128 -9.78 14.64 -6.67
CA ARG A 128 -9.45 14.29 -5.27
C ARG A 128 -8.19 13.42 -5.15
N MET A 129 -7.98 12.55 -6.14
CA MET A 129 -6.81 11.70 -6.21
C MET A 129 -5.65 12.34 -6.98
N ASN A 130 -5.74 13.65 -7.30
CA ASN A 130 -4.71 14.42 -7.98
C ASN A 130 -4.21 13.78 -9.29
N PHE A 131 -5.16 13.28 -10.12
CA PHE A 131 -4.86 12.87 -11.49
C PHE A 131 -4.99 14.07 -12.44
N SER A 132 -4.10 14.15 -13.42
CA SER A 132 -4.08 15.23 -14.40
C SER A 132 -5.29 15.23 -15.36
N SER A 133 -6.01 14.12 -15.47
CA SER A 133 -7.24 14.01 -16.24
C SER A 133 -8.02 12.76 -15.87
N VAL A 134 -9.35 12.78 -16.10
CA VAL A 134 -10.24 11.61 -15.96
C VAL A 134 -9.81 10.47 -16.87
N SER A 135 -9.29 10.77 -18.07
CA SER A 135 -8.81 9.75 -19.01
C SER A 135 -7.57 9.02 -18.46
N TYR A 136 -6.65 9.74 -17.83
CA TYR A 136 -5.47 9.15 -17.21
C TYR A 136 -5.87 8.32 -15.97
N PHE A 137 -6.73 8.87 -15.13
CA PHE A 137 -7.34 8.15 -14.00
C PHE A 137 -7.98 6.83 -14.43
N SER A 138 -8.84 6.87 -15.45
CA SER A 138 -9.57 5.68 -15.91
C SER A 138 -8.62 4.61 -16.47
N ARG A 139 -7.57 5.00 -17.20
CA ARG A 139 -6.54 4.05 -17.67
C ARG A 139 -5.72 3.47 -16.52
N TYR A 140 -5.38 4.27 -15.52
CA TYR A 140 -4.70 3.80 -14.32
C TYR A 140 -5.52 2.73 -13.62
N VAL A 141 -6.79 3.00 -13.32
CA VAL A 141 -7.71 2.05 -12.69
C VAL A 141 -7.84 0.77 -13.53
N LYS A 142 -8.10 0.90 -14.85
CA LYS A 142 -8.20 -0.25 -15.76
C LYS A 142 -6.95 -1.12 -15.75
N LYS A 143 -5.76 -0.48 -15.76
CA LYS A 143 -4.48 -1.20 -15.68
C LYS A 143 -4.34 -1.99 -14.39
N GLN A 144 -4.79 -1.44 -13.28
CA GLN A 144 -4.56 -2.00 -11.96
C GLN A 144 -5.57 -3.09 -11.56
N ILE A 145 -6.86 -2.89 -11.86
CA ILE A 145 -7.94 -3.81 -11.45
C ILE A 145 -8.58 -4.59 -12.62
N GLY A 146 -8.16 -4.32 -13.86
CA GLY A 146 -8.62 -5.04 -15.05
C GLY A 146 -9.95 -4.56 -15.63
N VAL A 147 -10.72 -3.72 -14.92
CA VAL A 147 -12.02 -3.18 -15.38
C VAL A 147 -12.03 -1.66 -15.37
N TRP A 148 -12.92 -1.04 -16.15
CA TRP A 148 -13.06 0.41 -16.13
C TRP A 148 -13.74 0.89 -14.83
N PRO A 149 -13.45 2.12 -14.36
CA PRO A 149 -14.08 2.66 -13.13
C PRO A 149 -15.60 2.62 -13.16
N THR A 150 -16.22 2.87 -14.33
CA THR A 150 -17.67 2.79 -14.52
C THR A 150 -18.20 1.36 -14.39
N GLU A 151 -17.50 0.39 -14.96
CA GLU A 151 -17.84 -1.04 -14.87
C GLU A 151 -17.71 -1.51 -13.41
N TYR A 152 -16.62 -1.14 -12.74
CA TYR A 152 -16.42 -1.45 -11.33
C TYR A 152 -17.55 -0.89 -10.46
N ARG A 153 -17.91 0.39 -10.64
CA ARG A 153 -19.01 1.02 -9.90
C ARG A 153 -20.35 0.32 -10.13
N ASN A 154 -20.63 -0.15 -11.35
CA ASN A 154 -21.89 -0.81 -11.68
C ASN A 154 -21.96 -2.26 -11.18
N SER A 155 -20.82 -2.84 -10.77
CA SER A 155 -20.75 -4.19 -10.20
C SER A 155 -20.92 -4.22 -8.67
N LEU A 156 -20.99 -3.04 -8.04
CA LEU A 156 -21.24 -2.87 -6.59
C LEU A 156 -22.75 -2.76 -6.33
#